data_6729272daaee06af0b506e7dbe4c9dff
#
_entry.id   6729272daaee06af0b506e7dbe4c9dff
#
_cell.length_a   1.000
_cell.length_b   1.000
_cell.length_c   1.000
_cell.angle_alpha   90.00
_cell.angle_beta   90.00
_cell.angle_gamma   90.00
#
_symmetry.space_group_name_H-M   'P 1'
#
loop_
_entity.id
_entity.type
_entity.pdbx_description
1 polymer ?
#
loop_
_entity_poly.entity_id
_entity_poly.type
_entity_poly.pdbx_seq_one_letter_code
_entity_poly.pdbx_strand_id
1 'polypeptide(L)'
;MAKRINKIQEFLDEKDIDALLIKSKTVKKWMNTMTGSGCQVLITKEHGYLIVDGRYITEAKEKEHDLEILIHNPHLTGRNYLGTVEEILKKENCKTLGVEAYQVLVKEYQEIEKLGIEVLLLDQEIAHLRIVKEDEEIEAMKKSIAITDEIYQKVIEHIHVGMSEYEISALVQYYSIASGAQQMSFDTIVATGERTALPHGRPTSRKVKAHEPIMIDFGIQYQNYQSDMTRMCFIGEPDPKIKEIYDVVLKAQLAGLGAIKAGAKGKDVDKAARDVIEAAGYGEYFNHGLGHGLGIGEDGEGPTLNSKSETVLQEHMMMSCEPGVYVPGVGGVRIEDDVVIIDGVGVPLNKTTKDYIILEDK
;
A
#
# COMPACT_ATOMS: atom_id res chain seq x y z
N MET A 1 -4.99 -9.94 -17.93
CA MET A 1 -6.34 -9.54 -17.46
C MET A 1 -7.28 -10.72 -17.30
N ALA A 2 -7.46 -11.57 -18.30
CA ALA A 2 -8.36 -12.75 -18.24
C ALA A 2 -8.22 -13.59 -16.95
N LYS A 3 -6.97 -13.86 -16.51
CA LYS A 3 -6.70 -14.59 -15.25
C LYS A 3 -7.32 -13.92 -14.01
N ARG A 4 -7.33 -12.58 -13.96
CA ARG A 4 -7.88 -11.81 -12.83
C ARG A 4 -9.40 -11.73 -12.87
N ILE A 5 -9.98 -11.71 -14.07
CA ILE A 5 -11.43 -11.85 -14.26
C ILE A 5 -11.87 -13.23 -13.76
N ASN A 6 -11.18 -14.30 -14.18
CA ASN A 6 -11.49 -15.65 -13.72
C ASN A 6 -11.41 -15.78 -12.19
N LYS A 7 -10.39 -15.16 -11.57
CA LYS A 7 -10.25 -15.15 -10.09
C LYS A 7 -11.43 -14.46 -9.39
N ILE A 8 -11.97 -13.39 -9.99
CA ILE A 8 -13.19 -12.75 -9.47
C ILE A 8 -14.40 -13.67 -9.70
N GLN A 9 -14.51 -14.31 -10.85
CA GLN A 9 -15.62 -15.23 -11.15
C GLN A 9 -15.61 -16.46 -10.24
N GLU A 10 -14.44 -17.05 -9.97
CA GLU A 10 -14.28 -18.12 -8.97
C GLU A 10 -14.75 -17.66 -7.58
N PHE A 11 -14.39 -16.44 -7.17
CA PHE A 11 -14.87 -15.85 -5.92
C PHE A 11 -16.39 -15.65 -5.90
N LEU A 12 -16.98 -15.21 -7.01
CA LEU A 12 -18.43 -15.06 -7.14
C LEU A 12 -19.15 -16.42 -6.99
N ASP A 13 -18.61 -17.46 -7.60
CA ASP A 13 -19.15 -18.83 -7.48
C ASP A 13 -19.02 -19.37 -6.06
N GLU A 14 -17.86 -19.20 -5.42
CA GLU A 14 -17.63 -19.66 -4.04
C GLU A 14 -18.55 -18.97 -3.02
N LYS A 15 -18.90 -17.71 -3.26
CA LYS A 15 -19.75 -16.90 -2.38
C LYS A 15 -21.23 -16.91 -2.75
N ASP A 16 -21.59 -17.58 -3.85
CA ASP A 16 -22.94 -17.57 -4.44
C ASP A 16 -23.46 -16.15 -4.71
N ILE A 17 -22.60 -15.32 -5.31
CA ILE A 17 -22.89 -13.95 -5.72
C ILE A 17 -22.97 -13.91 -7.24
N ASP A 18 -24.04 -13.34 -7.80
CA ASP A 18 -24.25 -13.36 -9.26
C ASP A 18 -23.42 -12.32 -10.01
N ALA A 19 -23.16 -11.16 -9.37
CA ALA A 19 -22.38 -10.10 -9.98
C ALA A 19 -21.62 -9.26 -8.95
N LEU A 20 -20.51 -8.61 -9.37
CA LEU A 20 -19.72 -7.68 -8.59
C LEU A 20 -19.54 -6.36 -9.35
N LEU A 21 -19.98 -5.25 -8.73
CA LEU A 21 -19.74 -3.91 -9.23
C LEU A 21 -18.44 -3.35 -8.64
N ILE A 22 -17.43 -3.15 -9.49
CA ILE A 22 -16.11 -2.69 -9.11
C ILE A 22 -15.99 -1.19 -9.44
N LYS A 23 -15.74 -0.40 -8.40
CA LYS A 23 -15.59 1.06 -8.46
C LYS A 23 -14.18 1.53 -8.10
N SER A 24 -13.51 0.82 -7.20
CA SER A 24 -12.19 1.22 -6.73
C SER A 24 -11.17 1.32 -7.87
N LYS A 25 -10.32 2.33 -7.77
CA LYS A 25 -9.17 2.45 -8.69
C LYS A 25 -8.19 1.30 -8.48
N THR A 26 -8.06 0.82 -7.25
CA THR A 26 -7.14 -0.25 -6.86
C THR A 26 -7.48 -1.55 -7.57
N VAL A 27 -8.73 -2.02 -7.48
CA VAL A 27 -9.14 -3.26 -8.17
C VAL A 27 -9.06 -3.10 -9.69
N LYS A 28 -9.45 -1.94 -10.24
CA LYS A 28 -9.31 -1.65 -11.68
C LYS A 28 -7.85 -1.65 -12.14
N LYS A 29 -6.92 -1.08 -11.36
CA LYS A 29 -5.48 -1.16 -11.63
C LYS A 29 -4.99 -2.61 -11.58
N TRP A 30 -5.39 -3.37 -10.56
CA TRP A 30 -5.07 -4.78 -10.45
C TRP A 30 -5.60 -5.58 -11.65
N MET A 31 -6.80 -5.33 -12.10
CA MET A 31 -7.35 -5.92 -13.33
C MET A 31 -6.66 -5.41 -14.60
N ASN A 32 -5.78 -4.43 -14.51
CA ASN A 32 -5.15 -3.75 -15.65
C ASN A 32 -6.17 -3.16 -16.64
N THR A 33 -7.26 -2.59 -16.12
CA THR A 33 -8.29 -1.91 -16.90
C THR A 33 -8.35 -0.41 -16.59
N MET A 34 -9.28 0.29 -17.21
CA MET A 34 -9.40 1.73 -17.12
C MET A 34 -9.85 2.23 -15.75
N THR A 35 -9.15 3.22 -15.20
CA THR A 35 -9.36 3.76 -13.84
C THR A 35 -10.07 5.11 -13.81
N GLY A 36 -10.47 5.64 -14.97
CA GLY A 36 -11.12 6.94 -15.08
C GLY A 36 -12.42 7.03 -14.26
N SER A 37 -12.78 8.23 -13.83
CA SER A 37 -13.97 8.46 -12.99
C SER A 37 -15.31 8.07 -13.68
N GLY A 38 -15.32 8.04 -15.02
CA GLY A 38 -16.45 7.59 -15.84
C GLY A 38 -16.35 6.12 -16.27
N CYS A 39 -15.46 5.33 -15.67
CA CYS A 39 -15.26 3.93 -15.98
C CYS A 39 -15.68 3.07 -14.78
N GLN A 40 -16.63 2.16 -14.97
CA GLN A 40 -17.09 1.19 -13.99
C GLN A 40 -16.91 -0.21 -14.57
N VAL A 41 -16.61 -1.19 -13.72
CA VAL A 41 -16.51 -2.60 -14.13
C VAL A 41 -17.61 -3.39 -13.45
N LEU A 42 -18.29 -4.22 -14.20
CA LEU A 42 -19.25 -5.20 -13.68
C LEU A 42 -18.79 -6.58 -14.12
N ILE A 43 -18.55 -7.47 -13.17
CA ILE A 43 -18.22 -8.87 -13.45
C ILE A 43 -19.38 -9.73 -12.98
N THR A 44 -19.89 -10.57 -13.88
CA THR A 44 -20.86 -11.62 -13.56
C THR A 44 -20.18 -12.99 -13.57
N LYS A 45 -20.86 -14.03 -13.17
CA LYS A 45 -20.32 -15.41 -13.23
C LYS A 45 -19.87 -15.80 -14.64
N GLU A 46 -20.51 -15.24 -15.68
CA GLU A 46 -20.27 -15.63 -17.08
C GLU A 46 -19.48 -14.58 -17.87
N HIS A 47 -19.65 -13.27 -17.56
CA HIS A 47 -19.14 -12.18 -18.38
C HIS A 47 -18.48 -11.06 -17.57
N GLY A 48 -17.66 -10.26 -18.25
CA GLY A 48 -17.09 -9.04 -17.71
C GLY A 48 -17.39 -7.83 -18.59
N TYR A 49 -17.79 -6.72 -17.98
CA TYR A 49 -18.20 -5.50 -18.67
C TYR A 49 -17.42 -4.29 -18.18
N LEU A 50 -16.95 -3.48 -19.14
CA LEU A 50 -16.39 -2.14 -18.87
C LEU A 50 -17.41 -1.10 -19.32
N ILE A 51 -18.07 -0.44 -18.38
CA ILE A 51 -19.07 0.58 -18.62
C ILE A 51 -18.38 1.95 -18.60
N VAL A 52 -18.37 2.66 -19.73
CA VAL A 52 -17.68 3.94 -19.89
C VAL A 52 -18.60 5.05 -20.35
N ASP A 53 -18.30 6.28 -19.93
CA ASP A 53 -18.94 7.46 -20.51
C ASP A 53 -18.21 7.95 -21.78
N GLY A 54 -18.80 8.93 -22.48
CA GLY A 54 -18.33 9.43 -23.75
C GLY A 54 -16.87 9.93 -23.79
N ARG A 55 -16.29 10.28 -22.64
CA ARG A 55 -14.90 10.76 -22.53
C ARG A 55 -13.88 9.66 -22.70
N TYR A 56 -14.26 8.42 -22.44
CA TYR A 56 -13.35 7.26 -22.37
C TYR A 56 -13.51 6.26 -23.50
N ILE A 57 -14.44 6.48 -24.45
CA ILE A 57 -14.76 5.53 -25.52
C ILE A 57 -13.55 5.18 -26.36
N THR A 58 -12.78 6.18 -26.80
CA THR A 58 -11.62 5.98 -27.68
C THR A 58 -10.57 5.14 -26.94
N GLU A 59 -10.21 5.57 -25.74
CA GLU A 59 -9.20 4.89 -24.93
C GLU A 59 -9.63 3.44 -24.58
N ALA A 60 -10.91 3.22 -24.25
CA ALA A 60 -11.44 1.89 -23.97
C ALA A 60 -11.29 0.95 -25.17
N LYS A 61 -11.64 1.41 -26.36
CA LYS A 61 -11.51 0.61 -27.59
C LYS A 61 -10.07 0.29 -27.97
N GLU A 62 -9.12 1.13 -27.58
CA GLU A 62 -7.69 0.92 -27.85
C GLU A 62 -7.03 0.00 -26.82
N LYS A 63 -7.43 0.05 -25.57
CA LYS A 63 -6.73 -0.60 -24.45
C LYS A 63 -7.43 -1.82 -23.89
N GLU A 64 -8.78 -1.88 -23.99
CA GLU A 64 -9.55 -2.96 -23.38
C GLU A 64 -9.77 -4.09 -24.38
N HIS A 65 -9.43 -5.32 -23.99
CA HIS A 65 -9.52 -6.50 -24.86
C HIS A 65 -10.23 -7.70 -24.22
N ASP A 66 -10.41 -7.69 -22.89
CA ASP A 66 -10.97 -8.82 -22.14
C ASP A 66 -12.39 -8.55 -21.63
N LEU A 67 -12.80 -7.27 -21.52
CA LEU A 67 -14.14 -6.86 -21.07
C LEU A 67 -14.98 -6.35 -22.24
N GLU A 68 -16.27 -6.70 -22.24
CA GLU A 68 -17.23 -6.11 -23.19
C GLU A 68 -17.42 -4.62 -22.89
N ILE A 69 -17.12 -3.74 -23.85
CA ILE A 69 -17.25 -2.29 -23.68
C ILE A 69 -18.69 -1.84 -23.89
N LEU A 70 -19.31 -1.30 -22.85
CA LEU A 70 -20.62 -0.70 -22.91
C LEU A 70 -20.53 0.83 -22.67
N ILE A 71 -21.26 1.57 -23.50
CA ILE A 71 -21.24 3.04 -23.45
C ILE A 71 -22.50 3.52 -22.77
N HIS A 72 -22.35 4.23 -21.65
CA HIS A 72 -23.45 4.97 -21.06
C HIS A 72 -23.34 6.46 -21.41
N ASN A 73 -24.45 7.07 -21.79
CA ASN A 73 -24.52 8.49 -22.08
C ASN A 73 -25.70 9.10 -21.35
N PRO A 74 -25.50 9.70 -20.16
CA PRO A 74 -26.56 10.24 -19.34
C PRO A 74 -27.28 11.42 -20.01
N HIS A 75 -26.62 12.16 -20.93
CA HIS A 75 -27.22 13.26 -21.67
C HIS A 75 -28.16 12.79 -22.77
N LEU A 76 -27.91 11.62 -23.37
CA LEU A 76 -28.78 11.06 -24.42
C LEU A 76 -29.88 10.16 -23.85
N THR A 77 -29.53 9.34 -22.85
CA THR A 77 -30.45 8.32 -22.33
C THR A 77 -31.23 8.76 -21.09
N GLY A 78 -30.80 9.85 -20.44
CA GLY A 78 -31.34 10.29 -19.15
C GLY A 78 -30.96 9.36 -17.98
N ARG A 79 -30.15 8.37 -18.22
CA ARG A 79 -29.71 7.37 -17.23
C ARG A 79 -28.21 7.52 -16.92
N ASN A 80 -27.84 7.33 -15.67
CA ASN A 80 -26.45 7.15 -15.26
C ASN A 80 -26.00 5.70 -15.56
N TYR A 81 -24.76 5.37 -15.21
CA TYR A 81 -24.20 4.01 -15.44
C TYR A 81 -25.00 2.89 -14.75
N LEU A 82 -25.74 3.17 -13.65
CA LEU A 82 -26.59 2.19 -12.97
C LEU A 82 -27.74 1.70 -13.85
N GLY A 83 -28.22 2.51 -14.82
CA GLY A 83 -29.17 2.05 -15.81
C GLY A 83 -28.60 0.93 -16.68
N THR A 84 -27.32 1.06 -17.10
CA THR A 84 -26.64 -0.01 -17.85
C THR A 84 -26.38 -1.23 -16.98
N VAL A 85 -26.00 -1.04 -15.71
CA VAL A 85 -25.87 -2.14 -14.73
C VAL A 85 -27.19 -2.89 -14.60
N GLU A 86 -28.31 -2.19 -14.42
CA GLU A 86 -29.64 -2.80 -14.34
C GLU A 86 -30.02 -3.64 -15.57
N GLU A 87 -29.71 -3.16 -16.77
CA GLU A 87 -29.93 -3.89 -18.02
C GLU A 87 -29.14 -5.18 -18.08
N ILE A 88 -27.87 -5.17 -17.66
CA ILE A 88 -27.00 -6.36 -17.60
C ILE A 88 -27.56 -7.37 -16.58
N LEU A 89 -27.83 -6.90 -15.34
CA LEU A 89 -28.34 -7.77 -14.28
C LEU A 89 -29.63 -8.49 -14.68
N LYS A 90 -30.54 -7.77 -15.38
CA LYS A 90 -31.76 -8.36 -15.93
C LYS A 90 -31.50 -9.36 -17.06
N LYS A 91 -30.60 -9.01 -17.99
CA LYS A 91 -30.22 -9.88 -19.13
C LYS A 91 -29.65 -11.20 -18.64
N GLU A 92 -28.84 -11.18 -17.59
CA GLU A 92 -28.18 -12.36 -17.04
C GLU A 92 -28.92 -13.00 -15.86
N ASN A 93 -30.12 -12.53 -15.55
CA ASN A 93 -30.98 -13.03 -14.47
C ASN A 93 -30.30 -13.01 -13.08
N CYS A 94 -29.41 -12.03 -12.84
CA CYS A 94 -28.76 -11.84 -11.55
C CYS A 94 -29.77 -11.43 -10.47
N LYS A 95 -29.62 -11.99 -9.29
CA LYS A 95 -30.46 -11.73 -8.12
C LYS A 95 -29.65 -11.08 -6.99
N THR A 96 -28.35 -11.25 -7.00
CA THR A 96 -27.41 -10.70 -6.00
C THR A 96 -26.35 -9.82 -6.68
N LEU A 97 -26.01 -8.71 -6.04
CA LEU A 97 -24.97 -7.78 -6.49
C LEU A 97 -24.03 -7.48 -5.32
N GLY A 98 -22.79 -7.94 -5.42
CA GLY A 98 -21.72 -7.50 -4.57
C GLY A 98 -21.27 -6.07 -4.92
N VAL A 99 -21.01 -5.24 -3.91
CA VAL A 99 -20.45 -3.90 -4.08
C VAL A 99 -19.33 -3.68 -3.08
N GLU A 100 -18.31 -2.92 -3.45
CA GLU A 100 -17.20 -2.55 -2.56
C GLU A 100 -17.69 -1.54 -1.51
N ALA A 101 -17.85 -1.97 -0.26
CA ALA A 101 -18.47 -1.18 0.81
C ALA A 101 -17.80 0.19 1.04
N TYR A 102 -16.47 0.28 0.94
CA TYR A 102 -15.72 1.53 1.11
C TYR A 102 -15.72 2.44 -0.13
N GLN A 103 -16.21 1.98 -1.27
CA GLN A 103 -16.19 2.73 -2.53
C GLN A 103 -17.56 3.28 -2.94
N VAL A 104 -18.62 2.86 -2.26
CA VAL A 104 -19.98 3.26 -2.55
C VAL A 104 -20.45 4.30 -1.53
N LEU A 105 -20.74 5.50 -2.02
CA LEU A 105 -21.31 6.55 -1.16
C LEU A 105 -22.76 6.19 -0.77
N VAL A 106 -23.21 6.65 0.40
CA VAL A 106 -24.57 6.37 0.90
C VAL A 106 -25.65 6.72 -0.12
N LYS A 107 -25.54 7.88 -0.80
CA LYS A 107 -26.50 8.26 -1.83
C LYS A 107 -26.54 7.28 -3.00
N GLU A 108 -25.39 6.78 -3.40
CA GLU A 108 -25.27 5.84 -4.50
C GLU A 108 -25.79 4.45 -4.08
N TYR A 109 -25.49 4.03 -2.86
CA TYR A 109 -26.04 2.80 -2.30
C TYR A 109 -27.58 2.81 -2.33
N GLN A 110 -28.20 3.93 -1.95
CA GLN A 110 -29.65 4.10 -2.04
C GLN A 110 -30.21 4.02 -3.48
N GLU A 111 -29.41 4.39 -4.49
CA GLU A 111 -29.80 4.19 -5.90
C GLU A 111 -29.61 2.73 -6.35
N ILE A 112 -28.60 2.04 -5.84
CA ILE A 112 -28.36 0.62 -6.09
C ILE A 112 -29.47 -0.23 -5.48
N GLU A 113 -29.92 0.07 -4.26
CA GLU A 113 -31.06 -0.63 -3.62
C GLU A 113 -32.35 -0.57 -4.45
N LYS A 114 -32.56 0.50 -5.22
CA LYS A 114 -33.74 0.64 -6.11
C LYS A 114 -33.71 -0.30 -7.32
N LEU A 115 -32.58 -0.98 -7.59
CA LEU A 115 -32.49 -1.98 -8.65
C LEU A 115 -33.36 -3.22 -8.34
N GLY A 116 -33.79 -3.40 -7.09
CA GLY A 116 -34.70 -4.45 -6.67
C GLY A 116 -34.06 -5.84 -6.61
N ILE A 117 -32.75 -5.87 -6.40
CA ILE A 117 -31.98 -7.10 -6.19
C ILE A 117 -31.35 -7.07 -4.79
N GLU A 118 -30.88 -8.21 -4.30
CA GLU A 118 -30.13 -8.29 -3.05
C GLU A 118 -28.73 -7.68 -3.21
N VAL A 119 -28.40 -6.70 -2.37
CA VAL A 119 -27.10 -6.01 -2.40
C VAL A 119 -26.22 -6.50 -1.24
N LEU A 120 -25.05 -7.02 -1.58
CA LEU A 120 -24.07 -7.54 -0.64
C LEU A 120 -22.90 -6.55 -0.52
N LEU A 121 -22.67 -6.07 0.69
CA LEU A 121 -21.53 -5.19 0.98
C LEU A 121 -20.28 -6.06 1.19
N LEU A 122 -19.35 -5.97 0.26
CA LEU A 122 -18.09 -6.68 0.27
C LEU A 122 -16.96 -5.69 0.57
N ASP A 123 -15.99 -6.14 1.32
CA ASP A 123 -14.92 -5.28 1.81
C ASP A 123 -13.57 -5.97 1.73
N GLN A 124 -13.14 -6.59 2.82
CA GLN A 124 -11.87 -7.29 2.88
C GLN A 124 -11.81 -8.50 1.93
N GLU A 125 -12.94 -9.09 1.60
CA GLU A 125 -13.03 -10.21 0.67
C GLU A 125 -12.44 -9.86 -0.69
N ILE A 126 -12.70 -8.64 -1.19
CA ILE A 126 -12.13 -8.17 -2.47
C ILE A 126 -10.64 -7.86 -2.34
N ALA A 127 -10.23 -7.30 -1.21
CA ALA A 127 -8.82 -7.06 -0.93
C ALA A 127 -8.03 -8.37 -0.84
N HIS A 128 -8.62 -9.41 -0.25
CA HIS A 128 -8.01 -10.74 -0.14
C HIS A 128 -7.75 -11.42 -1.47
N LEU A 129 -8.45 -11.07 -2.55
CA LEU A 129 -8.13 -11.56 -3.89
C LEU A 129 -6.73 -11.17 -4.36
N ARG A 130 -6.15 -10.13 -3.76
CA ARG A 130 -4.82 -9.58 -4.12
C ARG A 130 -3.74 -9.85 -3.09
N ILE A 131 -4.06 -10.54 -1.97
CA ILE A 131 -3.12 -10.73 -0.87
C ILE A 131 -1.91 -11.58 -1.27
N VAL A 132 -2.14 -12.62 -2.08
CA VAL A 132 -1.10 -13.46 -2.69
C VAL A 132 -0.81 -12.91 -4.08
N LYS A 133 0.44 -12.50 -4.30
CA LYS A 133 0.89 -11.84 -5.54
C LYS A 133 1.23 -12.86 -6.62
N GLU A 134 1.01 -12.47 -7.85
CA GLU A 134 1.54 -13.19 -9.02
C GLU A 134 3.00 -12.77 -9.28
N ASP A 135 3.77 -13.58 -10.01
CA ASP A 135 5.18 -13.31 -10.29
C ASP A 135 5.40 -11.93 -10.95
N GLU A 136 4.50 -11.55 -11.86
CA GLU A 136 4.54 -10.25 -12.55
C GLU A 136 4.34 -9.08 -11.57
N GLU A 137 3.49 -9.27 -10.54
CA GLU A 137 3.24 -8.28 -9.49
C GLU A 137 4.48 -8.12 -8.60
N ILE A 138 5.10 -9.25 -8.21
CA ILE A 138 6.34 -9.26 -7.43
C ILE A 138 7.47 -8.56 -8.19
N GLU A 139 7.62 -8.81 -9.49
CA GLU A 139 8.64 -8.15 -10.32
C GLU A 139 8.39 -6.64 -10.46
N ALA A 140 7.14 -6.20 -10.57
CA ALA A 140 6.79 -4.78 -10.58
C ALA A 140 7.11 -4.11 -9.23
N MET A 141 6.79 -4.78 -8.12
CA MET A 141 7.11 -4.30 -6.77
C MET A 141 8.62 -4.24 -6.53
N LYS A 142 9.39 -5.24 -6.92
CA LYS A 142 10.86 -5.21 -6.85
C LYS A 142 11.45 -3.99 -7.57
N LYS A 143 10.89 -3.61 -8.72
CA LYS A 143 11.32 -2.41 -9.45
C LYS A 143 10.97 -1.12 -8.69
N SER A 144 9.75 -1.02 -8.15
CA SER A 144 9.34 0.11 -7.33
C SER A 144 10.27 0.29 -6.13
N ILE A 145 10.56 -0.80 -5.43
CA ILE A 145 11.46 -0.84 -4.26
C ILE A 145 12.89 -0.43 -4.63
N ALA A 146 13.42 -0.98 -5.72
CA ALA A 146 14.77 -0.63 -6.19
C ALA A 146 14.90 0.85 -6.54
N ILE A 147 13.88 1.44 -7.16
CA ILE A 147 13.85 2.89 -7.45
C ILE A 147 13.79 3.69 -6.15
N THR A 148 13.06 3.24 -5.14
CA THR A 148 13.00 3.88 -3.80
C THR A 148 14.38 3.89 -3.14
N ASP A 149 15.10 2.77 -3.17
CA ASP A 149 16.49 2.70 -2.69
C ASP A 149 17.40 3.73 -3.39
N GLU A 150 17.32 3.83 -4.72
CA GLU A 150 18.10 4.79 -5.50
C GLU A 150 17.74 6.25 -5.18
N ILE A 151 16.45 6.55 -4.98
CA ILE A 151 15.99 7.89 -4.60
C ILE A 151 16.56 8.27 -3.24
N TYR A 152 16.50 7.37 -2.27
CA TYR A 152 17.03 7.62 -0.94
C TYR A 152 18.52 8.00 -0.99
N GLN A 153 19.34 7.27 -1.76
CA GLN A 153 20.77 7.58 -1.92
C GLN A 153 20.98 8.99 -2.49
N LYS A 154 20.22 9.36 -3.53
CA LYS A 154 20.28 10.71 -4.11
C LYS A 154 19.87 11.81 -3.14
N VAL A 155 18.85 11.55 -2.31
CA VAL A 155 18.36 12.52 -1.33
C VAL A 155 19.39 12.79 -0.25
N ILE A 156 19.98 11.75 0.35
CA ILE A 156 20.93 11.92 1.46
C ILE A 156 22.23 12.64 1.04
N GLU A 157 22.60 12.57 -0.25
CA GLU A 157 23.73 13.33 -0.79
C GLU A 157 23.57 14.86 -0.68
N HIS A 158 22.35 15.36 -0.53
CA HIS A 158 22.04 16.79 -0.47
C HIS A 158 21.76 17.30 0.96
N ILE A 159 21.59 16.40 1.93
CA ILE A 159 21.23 16.78 3.28
C ILE A 159 22.42 17.45 3.98
N HIS A 160 22.16 18.61 4.59
CA HIS A 160 23.14 19.38 5.36
C HIS A 160 22.49 20.10 6.54
N VAL A 161 23.28 20.55 7.51
CA VAL A 161 22.81 21.36 8.63
C VAL A 161 22.12 22.64 8.13
N GLY A 162 20.97 22.97 8.70
CA GLY A 162 20.17 24.13 8.32
C GLY A 162 19.16 23.90 7.21
N MET A 163 19.19 22.75 6.54
CA MET A 163 18.15 22.32 5.60
C MET A 163 16.84 22.04 6.35
N SER A 164 15.70 22.43 5.82
CA SER A 164 14.40 22.16 6.44
C SER A 164 13.84 20.79 6.04
N GLU A 165 12.94 20.27 6.87
CA GLU A 165 12.19 19.03 6.54
C GLU A 165 11.41 19.18 5.23
N TYR A 166 10.87 20.39 4.93
CA TYR A 166 10.23 20.67 3.64
C TYR A 166 11.20 20.54 2.46
N GLU A 167 12.44 21.02 2.59
CA GLU A 167 13.43 20.92 1.52
C GLU A 167 13.83 19.47 1.27
N ILE A 168 13.98 18.65 2.32
CA ILE A 168 14.24 17.20 2.18
C ILE A 168 13.06 16.52 1.50
N SER A 169 11.82 16.77 1.93
CA SER A 169 10.62 16.22 1.31
C SER A 169 10.49 16.64 -0.15
N ALA A 170 10.84 17.87 -0.50
CA ALA A 170 10.84 18.35 -1.89
C ALA A 170 11.85 17.58 -2.77
N LEU A 171 13.04 17.26 -2.23
CA LEU A 171 14.01 16.41 -2.95
C LEU A 171 13.49 15.00 -3.17
N VAL A 172 12.86 14.38 -2.15
CA VAL A 172 12.22 13.06 -2.29
C VAL A 172 11.22 13.09 -3.44
N GLN A 173 10.30 14.06 -3.45
CA GLN A 173 9.29 14.17 -4.51
C GLN A 173 9.90 14.45 -5.89
N TYR A 174 10.90 15.34 -5.96
CA TYR A 174 11.60 15.65 -7.20
C TYR A 174 12.25 14.40 -7.80
N TYR A 175 13.04 13.67 -7.01
CA TYR A 175 13.70 12.47 -7.51
C TYR A 175 12.71 11.34 -7.82
N SER A 176 11.60 11.23 -7.08
CA SER A 176 10.55 10.27 -7.38
C SER A 176 9.94 10.48 -8.76
N ILE A 177 9.53 11.72 -9.07
CA ILE A 177 8.97 12.06 -10.38
C ILE A 177 10.04 11.90 -11.48
N ALA A 178 11.27 12.37 -11.24
CA ALA A 178 12.38 12.28 -12.18
C ALA A 178 12.79 10.82 -12.48
N SER A 179 12.55 9.89 -11.58
CA SER A 179 12.80 8.45 -11.76
C SER A 179 11.62 7.70 -12.43
N GLY A 180 10.56 8.41 -12.81
CA GLY A 180 9.40 7.84 -13.52
C GLY A 180 8.32 7.27 -12.61
N ALA A 181 8.32 7.61 -11.31
CA ALA A 181 7.22 7.27 -10.42
C ALA A 181 5.91 7.92 -10.90
N GLN A 182 4.82 7.17 -10.84
CA GLN A 182 3.49 7.67 -11.18
C GLN A 182 2.98 8.66 -10.12
N GLN A 183 3.29 8.38 -8.86
CA GLN A 183 2.98 9.21 -7.67
C GLN A 183 3.77 8.69 -6.47
N MET A 184 3.69 9.40 -5.34
CA MET A 184 4.10 8.87 -4.05
C MET A 184 3.11 7.80 -3.59
N SER A 185 3.57 6.78 -2.85
CA SER A 185 2.70 5.76 -2.25
C SER A 185 1.77 6.38 -1.20
N PHE A 186 2.34 7.29 -0.42
CA PHE A 186 1.66 8.06 0.63
C PHE A 186 2.34 9.42 0.81
N ASP A 187 1.82 10.24 1.69
CA ASP A 187 2.44 11.54 2.00
C ASP A 187 3.77 11.34 2.73
N THR A 188 4.86 11.74 2.09
CA THR A 188 6.23 11.62 2.61
C THR A 188 6.36 12.12 4.05
N ILE A 189 6.95 11.31 4.92
CA ILE A 189 7.29 11.66 6.28
C ILE A 189 8.76 12.09 6.31
N VAL A 190 9.01 13.30 6.80
CA VAL A 190 10.36 13.77 7.15
C VAL A 190 10.27 14.42 8.51
N ALA A 191 10.96 13.85 9.47
CA ALA A 191 11.03 14.38 10.82
C ALA A 191 12.49 14.45 11.29
N THR A 192 12.83 15.46 12.08
CA THR A 192 14.19 15.66 12.57
C THR A 192 14.22 15.92 14.07
N GLY A 193 15.29 15.49 14.74
CA GLY A 193 15.48 15.64 16.18
C GLY A 193 14.35 15.00 16.98
N GLU A 194 13.85 15.71 18.00
CA GLU A 194 12.76 15.23 18.86
C GLU A 194 11.46 14.94 18.13
N ARG A 195 11.24 15.54 16.92
CA ARG A 195 10.05 15.28 16.11
C ARG A 195 10.03 13.90 15.49
N THR A 196 11.15 13.19 15.45
CA THR A 196 11.17 11.79 15.04
C THR A 196 10.39 10.87 16.00
N ALA A 197 10.02 11.36 17.19
CA ALA A 197 9.08 10.70 18.10
C ALA A 197 7.62 10.73 17.59
N LEU A 198 7.33 11.36 16.46
CA LEU A 198 6.03 11.38 15.81
C LEU A 198 6.04 10.34 14.66
N PRO A 199 5.39 9.18 14.79
CA PRO A 199 5.41 8.13 13.75
C PRO A 199 5.01 8.64 12.37
N HIS A 200 4.02 9.54 12.30
CA HIS A 200 3.53 10.20 11.08
C HIS A 200 3.92 11.68 11.04
N GLY A 201 5.16 11.98 11.39
CA GLY A 201 5.70 13.35 11.46
C GLY A 201 5.76 14.03 10.11
N ARG A 202 4.70 14.77 9.73
CA ARG A 202 4.66 15.53 8.48
C ARG A 202 5.79 16.56 8.44
N PRO A 203 6.41 16.80 7.27
CA PRO A 203 7.47 17.80 7.13
C PRO A 203 7.04 19.20 7.59
N THR A 204 7.98 19.92 8.18
CA THR A 204 7.79 21.31 8.65
C THR A 204 8.95 22.19 8.21
N SER A 205 8.92 23.45 8.64
CA SER A 205 10.05 24.40 8.46
C SER A 205 11.19 24.18 9.45
N ARG A 206 11.12 23.16 10.34
CA ARG A 206 12.19 22.83 11.27
C ARG A 206 13.48 22.53 10.49
N LYS A 207 14.58 23.07 11.01
CA LYS A 207 15.90 22.93 10.39
C LYS A 207 16.66 21.74 11.01
N VAL A 208 17.32 20.98 10.17
CA VAL A 208 18.27 19.93 10.56
C VAL A 208 19.39 20.52 11.38
N LYS A 209 19.76 19.85 12.45
CA LYS A 209 20.95 20.17 13.26
C LYS A 209 21.90 18.97 13.29
N ALA A 210 23.17 19.22 13.57
CA ALA A 210 24.13 18.16 13.78
C ALA A 210 23.75 17.27 14.97
N HIS A 211 24.11 15.99 14.89
CA HIS A 211 23.92 14.96 15.93
C HIS A 211 22.46 14.55 16.22
N GLU A 212 21.49 15.12 15.48
CA GLU A 212 20.08 14.76 15.60
C GLU A 212 19.69 13.64 14.62
N PRO A 213 18.69 12.80 14.97
CA PRO A 213 18.12 11.85 14.03
C PRO A 213 17.34 12.57 12.92
N ILE A 214 17.48 12.06 11.70
CA ILE A 214 16.69 12.43 10.53
C ILE A 214 15.99 11.19 10.07
N MET A 215 14.65 11.13 10.21
CA MET A 215 13.78 10.07 9.71
C MET A 215 13.24 10.47 8.36
N ILE A 216 13.41 9.61 7.38
CA ILE A 216 12.84 9.77 6.04
C ILE A 216 12.09 8.49 5.73
N ASP A 217 10.78 8.63 5.55
CA ASP A 217 9.88 7.54 5.25
C ASP A 217 9.04 7.92 4.03
N PHE A 218 9.18 7.13 2.98
CA PHE A 218 8.50 7.32 1.72
C PHE A 218 8.48 6.06 0.88
N GLY A 219 7.50 6.03 0.00
CA GLY A 219 7.42 5.04 -1.05
C GLY A 219 6.94 5.68 -2.35
N ILE A 220 7.11 4.99 -3.45
CA ILE A 220 6.64 5.41 -4.76
C ILE A 220 5.69 4.39 -5.36
N GLN A 221 4.86 4.83 -6.28
CA GLN A 221 4.09 3.95 -7.14
C GLN A 221 4.74 3.88 -8.53
N TYR A 222 5.16 2.67 -8.90
CA TYR A 222 5.72 2.38 -10.23
C TYR A 222 4.97 1.18 -10.84
N GLN A 223 4.50 1.32 -12.09
CA GLN A 223 3.65 0.32 -12.75
C GLN A 223 2.44 -0.11 -11.89
N ASN A 224 1.83 0.84 -11.20
CA ASN A 224 0.73 0.70 -10.24
C ASN A 224 1.10 0.07 -8.89
N TYR A 225 2.28 -0.49 -8.69
CA TYR A 225 2.69 -1.14 -7.44
C TYR A 225 3.49 -0.20 -6.56
N GLN A 226 3.22 -0.28 -5.27
CA GLN A 226 3.80 0.58 -4.24
C GLN A 226 5.04 -0.05 -3.63
N SER A 227 5.98 0.80 -3.23
CA SER A 227 7.04 0.52 -2.28
C SER A 227 6.82 1.29 -1.00
N ASP A 228 7.53 0.89 0.05
CA ASP A 228 7.55 1.55 1.35
C ASP A 228 8.93 1.39 2.00
N MET A 229 9.49 2.47 2.52
CA MET A 229 10.80 2.39 3.17
C MET A 229 11.01 3.52 4.16
N THR A 230 11.31 3.18 5.39
CA THR A 230 11.85 4.10 6.39
C THR A 230 13.33 3.86 6.62
N ARG A 231 14.12 4.92 6.54
CA ARG A 231 15.53 4.94 6.97
C ARG A 231 15.83 6.17 7.81
N MET A 232 16.85 6.00 8.65
CA MET A 232 17.40 7.05 9.48
C MET A 232 18.77 7.47 8.95
N CYS A 233 19.08 8.78 8.99
CA CYS A 233 20.44 9.27 8.81
C CYS A 233 20.78 10.36 9.85
N PHE A 234 22.04 10.68 9.95
CA PHE A 234 22.57 11.63 10.93
C PHE A 234 23.64 12.51 10.28
N ILE A 235 23.78 13.75 10.72
CA ILE A 235 24.96 14.56 10.37
C ILE A 235 25.89 14.54 11.60
N GLY A 236 27.04 13.85 11.48
CA GLY A 236 27.89 13.53 12.60
C GLY A 236 27.33 12.43 13.53
N GLU A 237 28.07 12.09 14.57
CA GLU A 237 27.69 11.02 15.52
C GLU A 237 26.36 11.33 16.22
N PRO A 238 25.38 10.40 16.25
CA PRO A 238 24.13 10.60 16.93
C PRO A 238 24.27 10.69 18.44
N ASP A 239 23.29 11.31 19.10
CA ASP A 239 23.16 11.29 20.55
C ASP A 239 23.20 9.83 21.07
N PRO A 240 23.93 9.54 22.16
CA PRO A 240 24.04 8.18 22.70
C PRO A 240 22.70 7.52 23.02
N LYS A 241 21.66 8.30 23.42
CA LYS A 241 20.33 7.77 23.68
C LYS A 241 19.61 7.34 22.40
N ILE A 242 19.75 8.12 21.34
CA ILE A 242 19.22 7.76 20.03
C ILE A 242 19.93 6.53 19.46
N LYS A 243 21.23 6.42 19.68
CA LYS A 243 22.01 5.25 19.28
C LYS A 243 21.54 3.97 20.01
N GLU A 244 21.31 4.06 21.32
CA GLU A 244 20.72 2.96 22.10
C GLU A 244 19.36 2.54 21.53
N ILE A 245 18.47 3.48 21.24
CA ILE A 245 17.16 3.20 20.66
C ILE A 245 17.32 2.56 19.26
N TYR A 246 18.24 3.06 18.45
CA TYR A 246 18.51 2.51 17.12
C TYR A 246 18.93 1.05 17.17
N ASP A 247 19.85 0.70 18.06
CA ASP A 247 20.34 -0.67 18.24
C ASP A 247 19.21 -1.62 18.67
N VAL A 248 18.27 -1.15 19.50
CA VAL A 248 17.07 -1.90 19.90
C VAL A 248 16.14 -2.12 18.71
N VAL A 249 15.84 -1.06 17.95
CA VAL A 249 14.95 -1.13 16.79
C VAL A 249 15.53 -2.01 15.69
N LEU A 250 16.84 -1.91 15.43
CA LEU A 250 17.52 -2.78 14.46
C LEU A 250 17.42 -4.25 14.85
N LYS A 251 17.66 -4.58 16.13
CA LYS A 251 17.49 -5.95 16.63
C LYS A 251 16.06 -6.45 16.49
N ALA A 252 15.08 -5.59 16.78
CA ALA A 252 13.67 -5.92 16.63
C ALA A 252 13.29 -6.16 15.17
N GLN A 253 13.79 -5.33 14.25
CA GLN A 253 13.55 -5.46 12.82
C GLN A 253 14.15 -6.79 12.28
N LEU A 254 15.36 -7.13 12.68
CA LEU A 254 15.97 -8.41 12.31
C LEU A 254 15.23 -9.62 12.91
N ALA A 255 14.68 -9.49 14.13
CA ALA A 255 13.84 -10.53 14.75
C ALA A 255 12.52 -10.69 13.99
N GLY A 256 11.86 -9.58 13.61
CA GLY A 256 10.68 -9.59 12.79
C GLY A 256 10.91 -10.25 11.43
N LEU A 257 11.95 -9.84 10.71
CA LEU A 257 12.34 -10.45 9.43
C LEU A 257 12.56 -11.96 9.56
N GLY A 258 13.27 -12.39 10.60
CA GLY A 258 13.53 -13.82 10.85
C GLY A 258 12.28 -14.64 11.17
N ALA A 259 11.21 -13.99 11.62
CA ALA A 259 9.91 -14.61 11.92
C ALA A 259 8.96 -14.67 10.71
N ILE A 260 9.17 -13.84 9.68
CA ILE A 260 8.36 -13.84 8.44
C ILE A 260 8.65 -15.11 7.65
N LYS A 261 7.68 -16.01 7.58
CA LYS A 261 7.76 -17.25 6.79
C LYS A 261 6.36 -17.79 6.49
N ALA A 262 6.25 -18.63 5.47
CA ALA A 262 4.99 -19.33 5.20
C ALA A 262 4.57 -20.18 6.40
N GLY A 263 3.28 -20.14 6.74
CA GLY A 263 2.69 -20.82 7.89
C GLY A 263 2.77 -20.05 9.22
N ALA A 264 3.55 -18.98 9.33
CA ALA A 264 3.54 -18.12 10.51
C ALA A 264 2.25 -17.29 10.58
N LYS A 265 1.77 -16.95 11.77
CA LYS A 265 0.67 -15.99 11.94
C LYS A 265 1.21 -14.59 12.09
N GLY A 266 0.49 -13.60 11.53
CA GLY A 266 0.90 -12.19 11.62
C GLY A 266 1.17 -11.72 13.05
N LYS A 267 0.37 -12.17 14.03
CA LYS A 267 0.58 -11.85 15.45
C LYS A 267 1.88 -12.43 16.03
N ASP A 268 2.30 -13.60 15.59
CA ASP A 268 3.52 -14.24 16.07
C ASP A 268 4.76 -13.55 15.51
N VAL A 269 4.65 -13.01 14.29
CA VAL A 269 5.69 -12.19 13.67
C VAL A 269 5.82 -10.84 14.38
N ASP A 270 4.70 -10.14 14.65
CA ASP A 270 4.68 -8.92 15.47
C ASP A 270 5.31 -9.16 16.84
N LYS A 271 4.93 -10.26 17.48
CA LYS A 271 5.45 -10.62 18.80
C LYS A 271 6.96 -10.79 18.82
N ALA A 272 7.56 -11.37 17.78
CA ALA A 272 9.01 -11.57 17.71
C ALA A 272 9.80 -10.25 17.78
N ALA A 273 9.32 -9.21 17.08
CA ALA A 273 9.94 -7.89 17.14
C ALA A 273 9.59 -7.15 18.45
N ARG A 274 8.33 -7.23 18.87
CA ARG A 274 7.83 -6.57 20.08
C ARG A 274 8.51 -7.05 21.35
N ASP A 275 8.75 -8.34 21.51
CA ASP A 275 9.46 -8.92 22.66
C ASP A 275 10.87 -8.33 22.80
N VAL A 276 11.57 -8.03 21.71
CA VAL A 276 12.90 -7.38 21.73
C VAL A 276 12.81 -5.96 22.30
N ILE A 277 11.81 -5.20 21.85
CA ILE A 277 11.59 -3.81 22.28
C ILE A 277 11.16 -3.78 23.76
N GLU A 278 10.25 -4.68 24.17
CA GLU A 278 9.78 -4.79 25.55
C GLU A 278 10.91 -5.19 26.50
N ALA A 279 11.74 -6.18 26.12
CA ALA A 279 12.89 -6.61 26.92
C ALA A 279 13.95 -5.50 27.13
N ALA A 280 14.02 -4.54 26.21
CA ALA A 280 14.87 -3.37 26.32
C ALA A 280 14.22 -2.20 27.12
N GLY A 281 12.97 -2.37 27.60
CA GLY A 281 12.26 -1.37 28.39
C GLY A 281 11.55 -0.28 27.57
N TYR A 282 11.39 -0.49 26.25
CA TYR A 282 10.74 0.47 25.34
C TYR A 282 9.35 0.06 24.86
N GLY A 283 8.74 -0.99 25.46
CA GLY A 283 7.45 -1.54 25.00
C GLY A 283 6.34 -0.50 24.87
N GLU A 284 6.23 0.46 25.82
CA GLU A 284 5.22 1.53 25.78
C GLU A 284 5.41 2.52 24.61
N TYR A 285 6.60 2.57 23.99
CA TYR A 285 6.96 3.46 22.90
C TYR A 285 6.86 2.79 21.53
N PHE A 286 6.43 1.53 21.44
CA PHE A 286 6.11 0.85 20.19
C PHE A 286 4.57 0.69 20.09
N ASN A 287 3.90 1.66 19.54
CA ASN A 287 2.46 1.85 19.62
C ASN A 287 1.67 1.53 18.32
N HIS A 288 2.31 0.87 17.37
CA HIS A 288 1.67 0.39 16.12
C HIS A 288 1.97 -1.08 15.85
N GLY A 289 1.43 -1.65 14.81
CA GLY A 289 1.76 -3.00 14.35
C GLY A 289 3.16 -3.06 13.73
N LEU A 290 3.72 -4.26 13.64
CA LEU A 290 5.03 -4.47 13.03
C LEU A 290 5.03 -4.18 11.52
N GLY A 291 3.86 -4.27 10.86
CA GLY A 291 3.77 -4.00 9.43
C GLY A 291 2.40 -4.29 8.83
N HIS A 292 2.29 -4.00 7.56
CA HIS A 292 1.07 -4.12 6.77
C HIS A 292 1.34 -4.73 5.38
N GLY A 293 0.29 -5.13 4.69
CA GLY A 293 0.39 -5.64 3.32
C GLY A 293 0.76 -4.54 2.33
N LEU A 294 1.49 -4.94 1.31
CA LEU A 294 1.92 -4.09 0.20
C LEU A 294 1.33 -4.56 -1.12
N GLY A 295 1.09 -3.63 -2.03
CA GLY A 295 0.53 -3.94 -3.35
C GLY A 295 0.23 -2.71 -4.20
N ILE A 296 -1.02 -2.60 -4.67
CA ILE A 296 -1.44 -1.53 -5.60
C ILE A 296 -2.00 -0.31 -4.88
N GLY A 297 -2.58 -0.45 -3.71
CA GLY A 297 -3.32 0.61 -3.06
C GLY A 297 -3.19 0.65 -1.55
N GLU A 298 -3.74 1.71 -0.97
CA GLU A 298 -3.81 1.93 0.48
C GLU A 298 -4.96 1.14 1.13
N ASP A 299 -5.64 0.26 0.38
CA ASP A 299 -6.89 -0.39 0.79
C ASP A 299 -6.68 -1.53 1.81
N GLY A 300 -5.49 -1.67 2.36
CA GLY A 300 -5.20 -2.67 3.38
C GLY A 300 -5.37 -4.11 2.88
N GLU A 301 -4.83 -4.43 1.70
CA GLU A 301 -4.99 -5.76 1.09
C GLU A 301 -4.36 -6.90 1.90
N GLY A 302 -3.70 -6.58 3.00
CA GLY A 302 -3.04 -7.56 3.86
C GLY A 302 -1.76 -8.15 3.26
N PRO A 303 -1.06 -8.99 4.02
CA PRO A 303 -1.37 -9.39 5.40
C PRO A 303 -1.07 -8.25 6.40
N THR A 304 -1.69 -8.28 7.57
CA THR A 304 -1.30 -7.39 8.67
C THR A 304 -0.37 -8.10 9.65
N LEU A 305 0.66 -7.39 10.11
CA LEU A 305 1.56 -7.86 11.16
C LEU A 305 1.31 -7.03 12.43
N ASN A 306 0.39 -7.50 13.28
CA ASN A 306 0.06 -6.85 14.54
C ASN A 306 -0.40 -7.89 15.59
N SER A 307 -0.49 -7.48 16.82
CA SER A 307 -0.79 -8.35 17.96
C SER A 307 -2.14 -9.10 17.89
N LYS A 308 -3.02 -8.74 16.95
CA LYS A 308 -4.35 -9.35 16.77
C LYS A 308 -4.49 -10.15 15.47
N SER A 309 -3.48 -10.10 14.61
CA SER A 309 -3.54 -10.72 13.28
C SER A 309 -3.50 -12.25 13.36
N GLU A 310 -4.59 -12.90 13.00
CA GLU A 310 -4.68 -14.35 12.85
C GLU A 310 -4.36 -14.80 11.40
N THR A 311 -4.03 -13.87 10.49
CA THR A 311 -3.68 -14.19 9.11
C THR A 311 -2.47 -15.11 9.09
N VAL A 312 -2.63 -16.26 8.44
CA VAL A 312 -1.53 -17.20 8.18
C VAL A 312 -0.82 -16.75 6.92
N LEU A 313 0.46 -16.45 7.06
CA LEU A 313 1.30 -16.01 5.95
C LEU A 313 1.52 -17.12 4.95
N GLN A 314 1.51 -16.77 3.67
CA GLN A 314 1.65 -17.71 2.56
C GLN A 314 2.74 -17.24 1.60
N GLU A 315 3.17 -18.15 0.74
CA GLU A 315 4.05 -17.87 -0.38
C GLU A 315 3.52 -16.70 -1.21
N HIS A 316 4.39 -15.83 -1.71
CA HIS A 316 4.09 -14.65 -2.50
C HIS A 316 3.27 -13.56 -1.79
N MET A 317 3.04 -13.63 -0.50
CA MET A 317 2.55 -12.48 0.26
C MET A 317 3.67 -11.45 0.40
N MET A 318 3.30 -10.16 0.29
CA MET A 318 4.21 -9.03 0.46
C MET A 318 3.73 -8.10 1.58
N MET A 319 4.67 -7.64 2.41
CA MET A 319 4.39 -6.84 3.59
C MET A 319 5.57 -5.98 4.00
N SER A 320 5.32 -4.89 4.73
CA SER A 320 6.36 -4.15 5.44
C SER A 320 6.80 -4.88 6.72
N CYS A 321 8.04 -4.59 7.16
CA CYS A 321 8.55 -4.96 8.48
C CYS A 321 9.24 -3.74 9.06
N GLU A 322 8.55 -3.00 9.94
CA GLU A 322 8.83 -1.62 10.29
C GLU A 322 8.73 -1.32 11.81
N PRO A 323 9.40 -2.06 12.69
CA PRO A 323 9.33 -1.74 14.11
C PRO A 323 9.89 -0.32 14.36
N GLY A 324 9.27 0.38 15.31
CA GLY A 324 9.68 1.72 15.71
C GLY A 324 9.56 1.96 17.20
N VAL A 325 10.43 2.82 17.73
CA VAL A 325 10.41 3.30 19.12
C VAL A 325 10.38 4.82 19.10
N TYR A 326 9.40 5.42 19.76
CA TYR A 326 9.10 6.86 19.70
C TYR A 326 9.02 7.43 21.12
N VAL A 327 10.15 8.04 21.59
CA VAL A 327 10.26 8.55 22.97
C VAL A 327 10.02 10.06 23.02
N PRO A 328 8.92 10.54 23.61
CA PRO A 328 8.61 11.96 23.67
C PRO A 328 9.74 12.78 24.29
N GLY A 329 10.11 13.89 23.64
CA GLY A 329 11.18 14.79 24.10
C GLY A 329 12.62 14.29 23.86
N VAL A 330 12.76 13.07 23.31
CA VAL A 330 14.06 12.49 22.95
C VAL A 330 14.16 12.36 21.42
N GLY A 331 13.24 11.63 20.83
CA GLY A 331 13.20 11.29 19.42
C GLY A 331 12.71 9.86 19.19
N GLY A 332 12.67 9.44 17.95
CA GLY A 332 12.27 8.09 17.58
C GLY A 332 13.14 7.53 16.46
N VAL A 333 13.06 6.23 16.32
CA VAL A 333 13.74 5.45 15.27
C VAL A 333 12.73 4.48 14.68
N ARG A 334 12.66 4.38 13.35
CA ARG A 334 12.00 3.32 12.59
C ARG A 334 12.97 2.80 11.54
N ILE A 335 13.01 1.48 11.36
CA ILE A 335 13.77 0.83 10.30
C ILE A 335 12.84 -0.15 9.62
N GLU A 336 12.67 0.00 8.32
CA GLU A 336 11.63 -0.67 7.55
C GLU A 336 12.17 -1.28 6.26
N ASP A 337 11.77 -2.52 5.98
CA ASP A 337 11.95 -3.16 4.68
C ASP A 337 10.62 -3.69 4.16
N ASP A 338 10.48 -3.63 2.85
CA ASP A 338 9.51 -4.41 2.09
C ASP A 338 9.98 -5.86 1.96
N VAL A 339 9.10 -6.81 2.29
CA VAL A 339 9.42 -8.22 2.39
C VAL A 339 8.46 -9.05 1.54
N VAL A 340 8.99 -10.01 0.79
CA VAL A 340 8.21 -11.03 0.08
C VAL A 340 8.52 -12.41 0.63
N ILE A 341 7.53 -13.30 0.68
CA ILE A 341 7.78 -14.71 1.03
C ILE A 341 8.09 -15.48 -0.26
N ILE A 342 9.30 -16.04 -0.35
CA ILE A 342 9.78 -16.89 -1.46
C ILE A 342 10.43 -18.12 -0.88
N ASP A 343 10.13 -19.28 -1.43
CA ASP A 343 10.63 -20.58 -0.95
C ASP A 343 10.37 -20.81 0.56
N GLY A 344 9.22 -20.32 1.01
CA GLY A 344 8.76 -20.43 2.39
C GLY A 344 9.38 -19.46 3.37
N VAL A 345 10.30 -18.58 2.98
CA VAL A 345 10.99 -17.62 3.86
C VAL A 345 10.77 -16.18 3.45
N GLY A 346 10.77 -15.26 4.43
CA GLY A 346 10.71 -13.83 4.19
C GLY A 346 12.02 -13.29 3.62
N VAL A 347 11.97 -12.68 2.44
CA VAL A 347 13.11 -12.09 1.73
C VAL A 347 12.94 -10.58 1.71
N PRO A 348 13.77 -9.80 2.43
CA PRO A 348 13.75 -8.36 2.35
C PRO A 348 14.26 -7.89 0.98
N LEU A 349 13.57 -6.94 0.38
CA LEU A 349 13.83 -6.48 -0.99
C LEU A 349 14.66 -5.20 -1.04
N ASN A 350 14.55 -4.32 -0.04
CA ASN A 350 15.35 -3.10 0.05
C ASN A 350 16.85 -3.41 0.19
N LYS A 351 17.67 -2.61 -0.48
CA LYS A 351 19.14 -2.74 -0.51
C LYS A 351 19.85 -1.64 0.27
N THR A 352 19.16 -0.54 0.56
CA THR A 352 19.69 0.52 1.43
C THR A 352 20.04 -0.05 2.80
N THR A 353 21.28 0.21 3.27
CA THR A 353 21.77 -0.33 4.55
C THR A 353 20.84 0.01 5.72
N LYS A 354 20.78 -0.89 6.67
CA LYS A 354 20.13 -0.71 7.98
C LYS A 354 21.11 -0.28 9.07
N ASP A 355 22.39 -0.15 8.75
CA ASP A 355 23.38 0.40 9.66
C ASP A 355 23.24 1.94 9.76
N TYR A 356 23.91 2.54 10.72
CA TYR A 356 23.95 3.99 10.89
C TYR A 356 24.47 4.67 9.61
N ILE A 357 23.65 5.55 9.05
CA ILE A 357 24.04 6.40 7.92
C ILE A 357 24.47 7.75 8.50
N ILE A 358 25.81 7.95 8.59
CA ILE A 358 26.39 9.20 9.05
C ILE A 358 26.82 10.01 7.83
N LEU A 359 26.24 11.20 7.68
CA LEU A 359 26.52 12.13 6.61
C LEU A 359 27.62 13.12 7.08
N GLU A 360 28.47 13.51 6.15
CA GLU A 360 29.39 14.62 6.38
C GLU A 360 28.65 15.95 6.36
N ASP A 361 28.99 16.86 7.26
CA ASP A 361 28.48 18.24 7.21
C ASP A 361 29.17 18.99 6.07
N LYS A 362 28.37 19.45 5.11
CA LYS A 362 28.86 20.10 3.87
C LYS A 362 28.76 21.61 3.96
#